data_583112370c36a62eb39a72a0031b3c67
#
_entry.id   583112370c36a62eb39a72a0031b3c67
#
_cell.length_a   1.000
_cell.length_b   1.000
_cell.length_c   1.000
_cell.angle_alpha   90.00
_cell.angle_beta   90.00
_cell.angle_gamma   90.00
#
_symmetry.space_group_name_H-M   'P 1'
#
loop_
_entity.id
_entity.type
_entity.pdbx_description
1 polymer ?
#
loop_
_entity_poly.entity_id
_entity_poly.type
_entity_poly.pdbx_seq_one_letter_code
_entity_poly.pdbx_strand_id
1 'polypeptide(L)'
;LLFLATTLFVACGGKEQKEQPEAVYESERGETAELSMSEKLKLGEKIFTGKGNCTTCHMADKKLIGPSMQDIVKGYDANGADLDAFLRGKADAIIEPAQFPMMEANLTITKKLSAVEMESLIAYMRSL
;
A
#
# COMPACT_ATOMS: atom_id res chain seq x y z
N LEU A 1 -13.55 4.82 -72.09
CA LEU A 1 -12.68 5.69 -71.30
C LEU A 1 -12.93 5.41 -69.80
N LEU A 2 -11.96 4.77 -69.17
CA LEU A 2 -12.04 4.23 -67.81
C LEU A 2 -11.48 5.31 -66.86
N PHE A 3 -12.27 5.83 -65.94
CA PHE A 3 -11.77 6.67 -64.86
C PHE A 3 -11.79 5.88 -63.54
N LEU A 4 -10.59 5.58 -63.11
CA LEU A 4 -10.33 4.94 -61.82
C LEU A 4 -10.23 6.01 -60.75
N ALA A 5 -11.22 6.08 -59.87
CA ALA A 5 -11.20 7.00 -58.73
C ALA A 5 -10.61 6.29 -57.51
N THR A 6 -9.38 6.65 -57.15
CA THR A 6 -8.73 6.18 -55.92
C THR A 6 -9.16 7.08 -54.77
N THR A 7 -9.94 6.55 -53.85
CA THR A 7 -10.26 7.20 -52.57
C THR A 7 -9.15 6.92 -51.55
N LEU A 8 -8.44 7.97 -51.18
CA LEU A 8 -7.51 7.96 -50.01
C LEU A 8 -8.33 7.97 -48.73
N PHE A 9 -8.26 6.91 -47.96
CA PHE A 9 -8.70 6.90 -46.56
C PHE A 9 -7.59 7.50 -45.70
N VAL A 10 -7.83 8.69 -45.19
CA VAL A 10 -7.03 9.27 -44.11
C VAL A 10 -7.47 8.60 -42.81
N ALA A 11 -6.64 7.70 -42.29
CA ALA A 11 -6.80 7.15 -40.95
C ALA A 11 -6.36 8.19 -39.92
N CYS A 12 -7.33 8.80 -39.22
CA CYS A 12 -7.06 9.52 -37.97
C CYS A 12 -6.58 8.53 -36.94
N GLY A 13 -5.28 8.60 -36.60
CA GLY A 13 -4.70 7.87 -35.48
C GLY A 13 -5.27 8.35 -34.15
N GLY A 14 -6.21 7.59 -33.58
CA GLY A 14 -6.57 7.70 -32.20
C GLY A 14 -5.36 7.33 -31.35
N LYS A 15 -4.96 8.24 -30.45
CA LYS A 15 -4.00 7.91 -29.39
C LYS A 15 -4.66 6.89 -28.48
N GLU A 16 -4.29 5.63 -28.62
CA GLU A 16 -4.54 4.62 -27.59
C GLU A 16 -3.82 5.07 -26.33
N GLN A 17 -4.63 5.50 -25.39
CA GLN A 17 -4.21 5.66 -24.01
C GLN A 17 -3.94 4.25 -23.51
N LYS A 18 -2.68 3.86 -23.47
CA LYS A 18 -2.25 2.62 -22.82
C LYS A 18 -2.67 2.73 -21.37
N GLU A 19 -3.76 2.09 -21.00
CA GLU A 19 -4.01 1.68 -19.63
C GLU A 19 -2.76 0.92 -19.20
N GLN A 20 -2.03 1.51 -18.24
CA GLN A 20 -0.99 0.77 -17.54
C GLN A 20 -1.70 -0.40 -16.86
N PRO A 21 -1.31 -1.64 -17.15
CA PRO A 21 -1.81 -2.76 -16.38
C PRO A 21 -1.43 -2.50 -14.93
N GLU A 22 -2.42 -2.50 -14.04
CA GLU A 22 -2.16 -2.70 -12.62
C GLU A 22 -1.21 -3.87 -12.53
N ALA A 23 0.00 -3.58 -12.09
CA ALA A 23 0.98 -4.60 -11.84
C ALA A 23 0.44 -5.46 -10.70
N VAL A 24 -0.34 -6.47 -11.07
CA VAL A 24 -0.48 -7.66 -10.26
C VAL A 24 0.96 -8.15 -10.12
N TYR A 25 1.54 -7.93 -8.96
CA TYR A 25 2.81 -8.52 -8.58
C TYR A 25 2.55 -10.01 -8.31
N GLU A 26 2.15 -10.69 -9.37
CA GLU A 26 2.16 -12.14 -9.41
C GLU A 26 3.60 -12.55 -9.62
N SER A 27 4.16 -13.02 -8.55
CA SER A 27 5.39 -13.71 -8.41
C SER A 27 5.58 -14.80 -9.47
N GLU A 28 6.20 -14.50 -10.59
CA GLU A 28 6.84 -15.51 -11.45
C GLU A 28 8.19 -15.98 -10.87
N ARG A 29 8.46 -15.66 -9.62
CA ARG A 29 9.53 -16.31 -8.84
C ARG A 29 8.89 -17.37 -7.99
N GLY A 30 9.29 -18.62 -8.26
CA GLY A 30 8.86 -19.78 -7.49
C GLY A 30 8.91 -19.53 -5.97
N GLU A 31 8.01 -20.09 -5.33
CA GLU A 31 7.45 -20.13 -3.98
C GLU A 31 8.44 -20.15 -2.79
N THR A 32 9.57 -19.43 -2.81
CA THR A 32 10.46 -19.26 -1.65
C THR A 32 11.44 -18.10 -1.70
N ALA A 33 11.40 -17.20 -2.68
CA ALA A 33 12.33 -16.06 -2.68
C ALA A 33 11.83 -14.99 -1.70
N GLU A 34 12.40 -14.94 -0.52
CA GLU A 34 12.20 -13.87 0.45
C GLU A 34 12.59 -12.52 -0.18
N LEU A 35 11.71 -11.51 -0.08
CA LEU A 35 12.01 -10.17 -0.59
C LEU A 35 13.20 -9.58 0.14
N SER A 36 14.11 -8.94 -0.59
CA SER A 36 15.16 -8.12 0.01
C SER A 36 14.55 -6.96 0.81
N MET A 37 15.29 -6.41 1.76
CA MET A 37 14.83 -5.26 2.55
C MET A 37 14.43 -4.07 1.64
N SER A 38 15.17 -3.81 0.57
CA SER A 38 14.83 -2.75 -0.39
C SER A 38 13.49 -3.00 -1.10
N GLU A 39 13.19 -4.24 -1.46
CA GLU A 39 11.91 -4.61 -2.08
C GLU A 39 10.76 -4.51 -1.06
N LYS A 40 10.99 -4.97 0.19
CA LYS A 40 10.02 -4.81 1.28
C LYS A 40 9.68 -3.34 1.54
N LEU A 41 10.67 -2.47 1.60
CA LEU A 41 10.44 -1.03 1.80
C LEU A 41 9.63 -0.41 0.66
N LYS A 42 9.95 -0.72 -0.60
CA LYS A 42 9.18 -0.23 -1.76
C LYS A 42 7.74 -0.74 -1.76
N LEU A 43 7.54 -2.03 -1.45
CA LEU A 43 6.20 -2.60 -1.36
C LEU A 43 5.42 -1.98 -0.19
N GLY A 44 6.06 -1.82 0.96
CA GLY A 44 5.47 -1.19 2.14
C GLY A 44 5.06 0.26 1.88
N GLU A 45 5.91 1.05 1.24
CA GLU A 45 5.59 2.42 0.81
C GLU A 45 4.37 2.46 -0.11
N LYS A 46 4.34 1.59 -1.12
CA LYS A 46 3.21 1.49 -2.05
C LYS A 46 1.91 1.13 -1.33
N ILE A 47 1.95 0.27 -0.34
CA ILE A 47 0.78 -0.07 0.47
C ILE A 47 0.38 1.12 1.34
N PHE A 48 1.33 1.74 2.03
CA PHE A 48 1.11 2.83 2.97
C PHE A 48 0.49 4.06 2.30
N THR A 49 1.03 4.45 1.15
CA THR A 49 0.57 5.62 0.38
C THR A 49 -0.63 5.33 -0.52
N GLY A 50 -0.80 4.07 -0.92
CA GLY A 50 -1.84 3.62 -1.84
C GLY A 50 -3.01 2.92 -1.14
N LYS A 51 -3.16 1.62 -1.35
CA LYS A 51 -4.35 0.86 -0.90
C LYS A 51 -4.57 0.88 0.62
N GLY A 52 -3.51 1.06 1.42
CA GLY A 52 -3.60 1.16 2.87
C GLY A 52 -4.18 2.48 3.35
N ASN A 53 -4.15 3.52 2.51
CA ASN A 53 -4.68 4.86 2.79
C ASN A 53 -4.19 5.49 4.11
N CYS A 54 -2.98 5.10 4.57
CA CYS A 54 -2.47 5.49 5.88
C CYS A 54 -2.16 6.99 5.96
N THR A 55 -1.68 7.58 4.85
CA THR A 55 -1.28 9.00 4.77
C THR A 55 -2.43 9.98 4.97
N THR A 56 -3.67 9.54 4.84
CA THR A 56 -4.84 10.39 5.10
C THR A 56 -4.90 10.83 6.57
N CYS A 57 -4.44 9.97 7.50
CA CYS A 57 -4.56 10.22 8.93
C CYS A 57 -3.21 10.28 9.65
N HIS A 58 -2.15 9.75 9.05
CA HIS A 58 -0.84 9.62 9.68
C HIS A 58 0.26 10.29 8.88
N MET A 59 1.15 10.99 9.58
CA MET A 59 2.42 11.49 9.05
C MET A 59 3.58 10.73 9.68
N ALA A 60 4.77 10.84 9.10
CA ALA A 60 5.95 10.14 9.60
C ALA A 60 6.32 10.59 11.03
N ASP A 61 6.47 11.88 11.24
CA ASP A 61 7.15 12.50 12.38
C ASP A 61 6.24 13.36 13.27
N LYS A 62 5.01 13.60 12.87
CA LYS A 62 4.08 14.44 13.62
C LYS A 62 2.64 13.93 13.55
N LYS A 63 1.88 14.29 14.59
CA LYS A 63 0.45 13.99 14.64
C LYS A 63 -0.31 14.78 13.56
N LEU A 64 -1.22 14.09 12.89
CA LEU A 64 -2.22 14.66 12.00
C LEU A 64 -3.61 14.40 12.61
N ILE A 65 -4.43 13.56 12.01
CA ILE A 65 -5.67 13.06 12.62
C ILE A 65 -5.30 11.98 13.64
N GLY A 66 -4.48 11.02 13.23
CA GLY A 66 -3.89 10.00 14.09
C GLY A 66 -2.49 10.36 14.58
N PRO A 67 -1.94 9.56 15.50
CA PRO A 67 -0.57 9.71 15.97
C PRO A 67 0.45 9.56 14.85
N SER A 68 1.68 10.09 15.05
CA SER A 68 2.76 9.91 14.07
C SER A 68 3.15 8.43 13.93
N MET A 69 3.69 8.04 12.77
CA MET A 69 4.20 6.68 12.60
C MET A 69 5.33 6.39 13.58
N GLN A 70 6.21 7.36 13.83
CA GLN A 70 7.28 7.22 14.80
C GLN A 70 6.77 6.97 16.22
N ASP A 71 5.71 7.67 16.64
CA ASP A 71 5.12 7.45 17.96
C ASP A 71 4.45 6.08 18.06
N ILE A 72 3.77 5.65 16.99
CA ILE A 72 3.17 4.31 16.93
C ILE A 72 4.25 3.25 17.08
N VAL A 73 5.27 3.27 16.22
CA VAL A 73 6.33 2.25 16.23
C VAL A 73 7.04 2.22 17.58
N LYS A 74 7.46 3.40 18.09
CA LYS A 74 8.11 3.52 19.41
C LYS A 74 7.22 2.99 20.53
N GLY A 75 5.94 3.32 20.49
CA GLY A 75 5.00 2.88 21.52
C GLY A 75 4.79 1.37 21.51
N TYR A 76 4.64 0.76 20.35
CA TYR A 76 4.53 -0.69 20.25
C TYR A 76 5.81 -1.40 20.69
N ASP A 77 6.97 -0.93 20.26
CA ASP A 77 8.27 -1.51 20.64
C ASP A 77 8.54 -1.36 22.15
N ALA A 78 8.26 -0.20 22.72
CA ALA A 78 8.47 0.06 24.17
C ALA A 78 7.58 -0.81 25.06
N ASN A 79 6.39 -1.18 24.59
CA ASN A 79 5.46 -2.04 25.33
C ASN A 79 5.59 -3.53 24.97
N GLY A 80 6.49 -3.91 24.07
CA GLY A 80 6.61 -5.28 23.56
C GLY A 80 5.32 -5.78 22.89
N ALA A 81 4.54 -4.86 22.31
CA ALA A 81 3.26 -5.16 21.71
C ALA A 81 3.40 -5.53 20.23
N ASP A 82 2.47 -6.35 19.75
CA ASP A 82 2.49 -6.88 18.38
C ASP A 82 1.72 -5.97 17.43
N LEU A 83 2.45 -5.20 16.62
CA LEU A 83 1.89 -4.31 15.61
C LEU A 83 1.23 -5.09 14.45
N ASP A 84 1.74 -6.26 14.08
CA ASP A 84 1.10 -7.13 13.08
C ASP A 84 -0.27 -7.61 13.60
N ALA A 85 -0.32 -8.10 14.83
CA ALA A 85 -1.57 -8.53 15.43
C ALA A 85 -2.60 -7.40 15.49
N PHE A 86 -2.19 -6.17 15.82
CA PHE A 86 -3.08 -5.02 15.80
C PHE A 86 -3.60 -4.73 14.39
N LEU A 87 -2.73 -4.63 13.41
CA LEU A 87 -3.13 -4.35 12.02
C LEU A 87 -4.01 -5.45 11.43
N ARG A 88 -3.91 -6.67 11.93
CA ARG A 88 -4.82 -7.78 11.60
C ARG A 88 -6.11 -7.78 12.42
N GLY A 89 -6.28 -6.83 13.34
CA GLY A 89 -7.45 -6.74 14.23
C GLY A 89 -7.51 -7.90 15.24
N LYS A 90 -6.36 -8.40 15.67
CA LYS A 90 -6.21 -9.48 16.65
C LYS A 90 -5.69 -8.98 18.00
N ALA A 91 -5.37 -7.70 18.11
CA ALA A 91 -4.92 -7.04 19.34
C ALA A 91 -5.57 -5.66 19.45
N ASP A 92 -5.67 -5.17 20.68
CA ASP A 92 -6.22 -3.86 20.99
C ASP A 92 -5.26 -2.73 20.61
N ALA A 93 -5.82 -1.53 20.37
CA ALA A 93 -5.04 -0.32 20.18
C ALA A 93 -4.41 0.11 21.51
N ILE A 94 -3.10 0.29 21.53
CA ILE A 94 -2.37 0.75 22.73
C ILE A 94 -1.93 2.22 22.62
N ILE A 95 -1.92 2.78 21.44
CA ILE A 95 -1.60 4.19 21.18
C ILE A 95 -2.91 4.92 20.89
N GLU A 96 -3.23 5.90 21.73
CA GLU A 96 -4.46 6.68 21.67
C GLU A 96 -5.75 5.81 21.50
N PRO A 97 -6.01 4.85 22.38
CA PRO A 97 -7.10 3.87 22.20
C PRO A 97 -8.48 4.54 22.10
N ALA A 98 -8.66 5.71 22.69
CA ALA A 98 -9.91 6.47 22.58
C ALA A 98 -10.22 6.93 21.14
N GLN A 99 -9.23 7.04 20.28
CA GLN A 99 -9.38 7.42 18.87
C GLN A 99 -9.48 6.21 17.94
N PHE A 100 -9.32 5.01 18.46
CA PHE A 100 -9.36 3.76 17.67
C PHE A 100 -10.62 3.61 16.79
N PRO A 101 -11.84 3.99 17.21
CA PRO A 101 -13.01 3.88 16.35
C PRO A 101 -12.87 4.57 14.99
N MET A 102 -12.04 5.63 14.90
CA MET A 102 -11.75 6.30 13.62
C MET A 102 -10.81 5.46 12.73
N MET A 103 -9.91 4.69 13.34
CA MET A 103 -8.96 3.82 12.66
C MET A 103 -9.57 2.45 12.29
N GLU A 104 -10.59 2.00 13.03
CA GLU A 104 -11.13 0.64 12.94
C GLU A 104 -11.58 0.27 11.53
N ALA A 105 -12.19 1.21 10.81
CA ALA A 105 -12.61 1.00 9.42
C ALA A 105 -11.43 0.63 8.51
N ASN A 106 -10.25 1.18 8.77
CA ASN A 106 -9.06 0.92 7.97
C ASN A 106 -8.49 -0.49 8.17
N LEU A 107 -8.77 -1.12 9.32
CA LEU A 107 -8.39 -2.51 9.56
C LEU A 107 -9.07 -3.48 8.58
N THR A 108 -10.19 -3.10 7.97
CA THR A 108 -10.81 -3.92 6.92
C THR A 108 -9.92 -4.10 5.70
N ILE A 109 -8.99 -3.17 5.47
CA ILE A 109 -7.99 -3.21 4.41
C ILE A 109 -6.79 -4.03 4.87
N THR A 110 -6.22 -3.68 6.03
CA THR A 110 -4.99 -4.31 6.52
C THR A 110 -5.16 -5.79 6.85
N LYS A 111 -6.33 -6.21 7.34
CA LYS A 111 -6.67 -7.63 7.57
C LYS A 111 -6.55 -8.51 6.32
N LYS A 112 -6.67 -7.93 5.13
CA LYS A 112 -6.63 -8.65 3.84
C LYS A 112 -5.22 -8.73 3.25
N LEU A 113 -4.25 -8.06 3.85
CA LEU A 113 -2.87 -8.11 3.37
C LEU A 113 -2.30 -9.51 3.55
N SER A 114 -1.59 -9.98 2.52
CA SER A 114 -0.80 -11.21 2.62
C SER A 114 0.30 -11.06 3.68
N ALA A 115 0.95 -12.17 4.05
CA ALA A 115 2.05 -12.14 5.01
C ALA A 115 3.18 -11.20 4.54
N VAL A 116 3.57 -11.33 3.28
CA VAL A 116 4.64 -10.50 2.67
C VAL A 116 4.26 -9.02 2.62
N GLU A 117 3.01 -8.72 2.28
CA GLU A 117 2.52 -7.34 2.24
C GLU A 117 2.50 -6.70 3.64
N MET A 118 2.05 -7.42 4.66
CA MET A 118 2.02 -6.93 6.03
C MET A 118 3.43 -6.71 6.57
N GLU A 119 4.32 -7.68 6.37
CA GLU A 119 5.72 -7.54 6.75
C GLU A 119 6.37 -6.32 6.09
N SER A 120 6.11 -6.13 4.79
CA SER A 120 6.61 -4.99 4.02
C SER A 120 6.06 -3.66 4.54
N LEU A 121 4.75 -3.61 4.84
CA LEU A 121 4.13 -2.43 5.43
C LEU A 121 4.77 -2.06 6.77
N ILE A 122 4.94 -3.03 7.67
CA ILE A 122 5.56 -2.80 8.98
C ILE A 122 7.02 -2.39 8.82
N ALA A 123 7.77 -3.01 7.91
CA ALA A 123 9.16 -2.62 7.62
C ALA A 123 9.23 -1.16 7.16
N TYR A 124 8.33 -0.73 6.29
CA TYR A 124 8.25 0.66 5.86
C TYR A 124 7.87 1.61 7.01
N MET A 125 6.86 1.29 7.81
CA MET A 125 6.47 2.09 8.98
C MET A 125 7.64 2.28 9.94
N ARG A 126 8.48 1.26 10.14
CA ARG A 126 9.68 1.31 10.99
C ARG A 126 10.83 2.10 10.38
N SER A 127 10.78 2.37 9.09
CA SER A 127 11.80 3.15 8.36
C SER A 127 11.53 4.66 8.34
N LEU A 128 10.33 5.08 8.76
CA LEU A 128 9.93 6.47 8.84
C LEU A 128 10.46 7.12 10.13
#